data_e1bc726d34498b953505a88549bcfd12
#
_entry.id   e1bc726d34498b953505a88549bcfd12
#
_cell.length_a   1.000
_cell.length_b   1.000
_cell.length_c   1.000
_cell.angle_alpha   90.00
_cell.angle_beta   90.00
_cell.angle_gamma   90.00
#
_symmetry.space_group_name_H-M   'P 1'
#
loop_
_entity.id
_entity.type
_entity.pdbx_description
1 polymer ?
#
loop_
_entity_poly.entity_id
_entity_poly.type
_entity_poly.pdbx_seq_one_letter_code
_entity_poly.pdbx_strand_id
1 'polypeptide(L)' 'IALLHRHEGIAIEPSAAAGLPGPWRVLAAPDGLRRIGVDGADLAHATHIAWATGGSMVPPEEMAAYIARGAAAPD' A
#
# COMPACT_ATOMS: atom_id res chain seq x y z
N ILE A 1 0.76 3.10 -5.67
CA ILE A 1 1.84 2.79 -6.64
C ILE A 1 2.98 3.79 -6.51
N ALA A 2 2.72 5.08 -6.60
CA ALA A 2 3.78 6.11 -6.62
C ALA A 2 4.63 6.10 -5.35
N LEU A 3 4.02 5.98 -4.18
CA LEU A 3 4.75 5.93 -2.91
C LEU A 3 5.66 4.70 -2.83
N LEU A 4 5.15 3.54 -3.24
CA LEU A 4 5.93 2.31 -3.25
C LEU A 4 7.11 2.41 -4.21
N HIS A 5 6.90 2.96 -5.40
CA HIS A 5 7.95 3.15 -6.37
C HIS A 5 9.01 4.12 -5.86
N ARG A 6 8.58 5.26 -5.28
CA ARG A 6 9.49 6.29 -4.78
C ARG A 6 10.35 5.81 -3.62
N HIS A 7 9.78 5.07 -2.68
CA HIS A 7 10.48 4.67 -1.45
C HIS A 7 11.19 3.32 -1.56
N GLU A 8 10.67 2.40 -2.36
CA GLU A 8 11.19 1.04 -2.42
C GLU A 8 11.67 0.63 -3.81
N GLY A 9 11.43 1.44 -4.83
CA GLY A 9 11.79 1.09 -6.21
C GLY A 9 10.97 -0.04 -6.79
N ILE A 10 9.80 -0.34 -6.22
CA ILE A 10 8.94 -1.45 -6.64
C ILE A 10 7.79 -0.92 -7.49
N ALA A 11 7.62 -1.47 -8.70
CA ALA A 11 6.51 -1.14 -9.58
C ALA A 11 5.56 -2.32 -9.68
N ILE A 12 4.33 -2.15 -9.21
CA ILE A 12 3.29 -3.18 -9.27
C ILE A 12 2.03 -2.63 -9.91
N GLU A 13 1.16 -3.53 -10.39
CA GLU A 13 -0.11 -3.12 -10.99
C GLU A 13 -1.04 -2.48 -9.93
N PRO A 14 -1.99 -1.61 -10.35
CA PRO A 14 -2.84 -0.88 -9.40
C PRO A 14 -3.61 -1.77 -8.43
N SER A 15 -4.19 -2.88 -8.89
CA SER A 15 -4.94 -3.78 -8.02
C SER A 15 -4.03 -4.47 -6.99
N ALA A 16 -2.77 -4.74 -7.33
CA ALA A 16 -1.81 -5.31 -6.38
C ALA A 16 -1.40 -4.30 -5.31
N ALA A 17 -1.42 -3.01 -5.62
CA ALA A 17 -1.09 -1.95 -4.67
C ALA A 17 -2.21 -1.67 -3.67
N ALA A 18 -3.41 -2.16 -3.89
CA ALA A 18 -4.59 -1.84 -3.06
C ALA A 18 -4.46 -2.30 -1.61
N GLY A 19 -3.62 -3.29 -1.32
CA GLY A 19 -3.38 -3.76 0.05
C GLY A 19 -2.45 -2.89 0.88
N LEU A 20 -1.65 -2.02 0.24
CA LEU A 20 -0.64 -1.23 0.94
C LEU A 20 -1.22 -0.24 1.97
N PRO A 21 -2.33 0.48 1.70
CA PRO A 21 -2.90 1.38 2.69
C PRO A 21 -3.69 0.68 3.80
N GLY A 22 -3.74 -0.66 3.81
CA GLY A 22 -4.49 -1.43 4.80
C GLY A 22 -4.21 -1.04 6.25
N PRO A 23 -2.93 -1.00 6.70
CA PRO A 23 -2.62 -0.64 8.08
C PRO A 23 -3.14 0.74 8.47
N TRP A 24 -3.00 1.75 7.61
CA TRP A 24 -3.51 3.09 7.88
C TRP A 24 -5.03 3.11 8.00
N ARG A 25 -5.71 2.35 7.16
CA ARG A 25 -7.17 2.30 7.18
C ARG A 25 -7.69 1.61 8.43
N VAL A 26 -7.03 0.56 8.89
CA VAL A 26 -7.37 -0.11 10.16
C VAL A 26 -7.19 0.84 11.33
N LEU A 27 -6.07 1.58 11.37
CA LEU A 27 -5.80 2.52 12.44
C LEU A 27 -6.76 3.71 12.44
N ALA A 28 -7.22 4.15 11.27
CA ALA A 28 -8.14 5.26 11.14
C ALA A 28 -9.59 4.87 11.43
N ALA A 29 -9.93 3.58 11.33
CA ALA A 29 -11.29 3.10 11.56
C ALA A 29 -11.62 3.05 13.05
N PRO A 30 -12.84 3.44 13.47
CA PRO A 30 -13.27 3.28 14.87
C PRO A 30 -13.17 1.81 15.28
N ASP A 31 -12.51 1.54 16.39
CA ASP A 31 -12.29 0.18 16.90
C ASP A 31 -11.58 -0.76 15.92
N GLY A 32 -10.84 -0.23 14.96
CA GLY A 32 -10.20 -1.04 13.92
C GLY A 32 -9.31 -2.12 14.47
N LEU A 33 -8.42 -1.79 15.43
CA LEU A 33 -7.52 -2.77 16.04
C LEU A 33 -8.29 -3.84 16.80
N ARG A 34 -9.30 -3.46 17.57
CA ARG A 34 -10.12 -4.40 18.34
C ARG A 34 -10.85 -5.38 17.42
N ARG A 35 -11.35 -4.88 16.29
CA ARG A 35 -12.10 -5.69 15.32
C ARG A 35 -11.25 -6.78 14.68
N ILE A 36 -9.95 -6.55 14.55
CA ILE A 36 -9.02 -7.56 14.01
C ILE A 36 -8.32 -8.35 15.12
N GLY A 37 -8.65 -8.09 16.38
CA GLY A 37 -8.09 -8.83 17.51
C GLY A 37 -6.67 -8.44 17.90
N VAL A 38 -6.25 -7.21 17.59
CA VAL A 38 -4.92 -6.71 17.91
C VAL A 38 -4.98 -5.74 19.08
N ASP A 39 -4.12 -5.96 20.08
CA ASP A 39 -3.93 -5.02 21.19
C ASP A 39 -3.07 -3.85 20.71
N GLY A 40 -3.45 -2.63 21.04
CA GLY A 40 -2.68 -1.45 20.68
C GLY A 40 -1.24 -1.48 21.20
N ALA A 41 -0.99 -2.13 22.33
CA ALA A 41 0.36 -2.29 22.87
C ALA A 41 1.28 -3.14 21.99
N ASP A 42 0.72 -4.01 21.16
CA ASP A 42 1.49 -4.89 20.28
C ASP A 42 1.88 -4.22 18.95
N LEU A 43 1.34 -3.03 18.64
CA LEU A 43 1.62 -2.36 17.37
C LEU A 43 3.09 -2.03 17.17
N ALA A 44 3.81 -1.68 18.24
CA ALA A 44 5.23 -1.33 18.14
C ALA A 44 6.09 -2.52 17.67
N HIS A 45 5.60 -3.72 17.83
CA HIS A 45 6.30 -4.95 17.47
C HIS A 45 5.63 -5.70 16.31
N ALA A 46 4.60 -5.09 15.69
CA ALA A 46 3.85 -5.72 14.63
C ALA A 46 4.65 -5.74 13.31
N THR A 47 4.48 -6.82 12.55
CA THR A 47 4.99 -6.93 11.18
C THR A 47 3.81 -6.87 10.23
N HIS A 48 3.88 -5.96 9.25
CA HIS A 48 2.85 -5.79 8.24
C HIS A 48 3.29 -6.45 6.94
N ILE A 49 2.46 -7.32 6.40
CA ILE A 49 2.76 -8.01 5.15
C ILE A 49 1.75 -7.55 4.09
N ALA A 50 2.28 -7.02 2.98
CA ALA A 50 1.49 -6.70 1.80
C ALA A 50 1.95 -7.59 0.66
N TRP A 51 1.02 -8.30 0.05
CA TRP A 51 1.35 -9.25 -1.01
C TRP A 51 1.37 -8.55 -2.35
N ALA A 52 2.57 -8.39 -2.93
CA ALA A 52 2.75 -7.79 -4.24
C ALA A 52 2.54 -8.86 -5.32
N THR A 53 1.41 -8.82 -6.00
CA THR A 53 0.98 -9.92 -6.87
C THR A 53 1.28 -9.73 -8.34
N GLY A 54 1.57 -8.53 -8.83
CA GLY A 54 1.80 -8.34 -10.24
C GLY A 54 2.35 -6.98 -10.59
N GLY A 55 2.80 -6.81 -11.83
CA GLY A 55 3.37 -5.56 -12.31
C GLY A 55 4.17 -5.71 -13.59
N SER A 56 4.82 -6.87 -13.78
CA SER A 56 5.68 -7.08 -14.95
C SER A 56 4.90 -7.16 -16.28
N MET A 57 3.61 -7.46 -16.24
CA MET A 57 2.76 -7.49 -17.43
C MET A 57 2.15 -6.15 -17.80
N VAL A 58 2.31 -5.13 -16.95
CA VAL A 58 1.86 -3.79 -17.27
C VAL A 58 2.85 -3.16 -18.23
N PRO A 59 2.41 -2.64 -19.41
CA PRO A 59 3.32 -1.98 -20.33
C PRO A 59 4.06 -0.82 -19.66
N PRO A 60 5.35 -0.61 -19.95
CA PRO A 60 6.14 0.43 -19.29
C PRO A 60 5.53 1.83 -19.34
N GLU A 61 4.92 2.21 -20.47
CA GLU A 61 4.29 3.52 -20.61
C GLU A 61 3.04 3.66 -19.75
N GLU A 62 2.27 2.59 -19.56
CA GLU A 62 1.14 2.59 -18.63
C GLU A 62 1.62 2.70 -17.19
N MET A 63 2.64 1.94 -16.82
CA MET A 63 3.22 2.00 -15.47
C MET A 63 3.74 3.41 -15.16
N ALA A 64 4.43 4.02 -16.11
CA ALA A 64 4.93 5.40 -15.96
C ALA A 64 3.77 6.38 -15.77
N ALA A 65 2.66 6.21 -16.47
CA ALA A 65 1.48 7.06 -16.32
C ALA A 65 0.82 6.89 -14.95
N TYR A 66 0.73 5.68 -14.43
CA TYR A 66 0.20 5.42 -13.08
C TYR A 66 1.06 6.08 -12.01
N ILE A 67 2.39 5.94 -12.13
CA ILE A 67 3.33 6.54 -11.18
C ILE A 67 3.23 8.06 -11.21
N ALA A 68 3.20 8.66 -12.40
CA ALA A 68 3.09 10.11 -12.56
C ALA A 68 1.78 10.66 -11.98
N ARG A 69 0.67 9.95 -12.20
CA ARG A 69 -0.63 10.34 -11.66
C ARG A 69 -0.63 10.29 -10.13
N GLY A 70 -0.06 9.24 -9.56
CA GLY A 70 0.04 9.10 -8.11
C GLY A 70 0.97 10.14 -7.49
N ALA A 71 2.06 10.48 -8.16
CA ALA A 71 3.00 11.50 -7.68
C ALA A 71 2.37 12.90 -7.65
N ALA A 72 1.40 13.18 -8.52
CA ALA A 72 0.67 14.44 -8.56
C ALA A 72 -0.47 14.50 -7.56
N ALA A 73 -0.90 13.36 -6.99
CA ALA A 73 -2.00 13.30 -6.03
C ALA A 73 -1.54 13.79 -4.66
N PRO A 74 -2.43 14.42 -3.86
CA PRO A 74 -2.10 14.76 -2.47
C PRO A 74 -1.92 13.49 -1.64
N ASP A 75 -1.00 13.55 -0.69
CA ASP A 75 -0.71 12.44 0.21
C ASP A 75 -1.85 12.14 1.17
#